data_56189e6b5ab6a34f5d618d548e6e2edf
#
_entry.id   56189e6b5ab6a34f5d618d548e6e2edf
#
_cell.length_a   1.000
_cell.length_b   1.000
_cell.length_c   1.000
_cell.angle_alpha   90.00
_cell.angle_beta   90.00
_cell.angle_gamma   90.00
#
_symmetry.space_group_name_H-M   'P 1'
#
loop_
_entity.id
_entity.type
_entity.pdbx_description
1 polymer ?
#
loop_
_entity_poly.entity_id
_entity_poly.type
_entity_poly.pdbx_seq_one_letter_code
_entity_poly.pdbx_strand_id
1 'polypeptide(L)'
;MLSKLITKIGGAKMILYSEEEGLIKAKGIKKLDGTRDANYKLPHIAVGVFSEYLLEDIVEKFECVKVGVISGANCSRPVYIMKYENIKITLFMAGVSGPWISADIEELSTNGVDTFIIFGNCGVLDKKIEDCSIIIPNKAFRDEGTSYHYLQDSESIEMNKKYKNLFKQVLDENGYKYEEGATWTTDGFYRETKEKLEIFKQKGAVCVEMEGASIAAVCEYKKLKYFTFYYAGDNLDAVEWEERSLGQLTSFEKKARVPYLTFELARKIELCSE
;
A
#
# COMPACT_ATOMS: atom_id res chain seq x y z
N MET A 1 -1.90 -27.03 -25.69
CA MET A 1 -1.65 -26.00 -24.64
C MET A 1 -2.64 -26.09 -23.47
N LEU A 2 -3.91 -26.39 -23.70
CA LEU A 2 -4.90 -26.58 -22.60
C LEU A 2 -4.58 -27.77 -21.65
N SER A 3 -3.87 -28.80 -22.11
CA SER A 3 -3.59 -30.00 -21.30
C SER A 3 -2.56 -29.81 -20.18
N LYS A 4 -1.76 -28.73 -20.21
CA LYS A 4 -0.81 -28.41 -19.12
C LYS A 4 -1.45 -27.65 -17.96
N LEU A 5 -2.64 -27.08 -18.17
CA LEU A 5 -3.38 -26.34 -17.14
C LEU A 5 -4.15 -27.24 -16.17
N ILE A 6 -4.44 -28.49 -16.56
CA ILE A 6 -5.34 -29.38 -15.80
C ILE A 6 -4.61 -30.38 -14.89
N THR A 7 -3.29 -30.49 -14.94
CA THR A 7 -2.55 -31.60 -14.30
C THR A 7 -1.95 -31.32 -12.94
N LYS A 8 -2.50 -30.40 -12.14
CA LYS A 8 -2.15 -30.24 -10.72
C LYS A 8 -3.36 -30.03 -9.82
N ILE A 9 -4.32 -30.93 -9.89
CA ILE A 9 -5.40 -31.02 -8.90
C ILE A 9 -5.03 -32.12 -7.91
N GLY A 10 -4.05 -31.82 -7.08
CA GLY A 10 -3.63 -32.66 -5.96
C GLY A 10 -3.19 -31.79 -4.78
N GLY A 11 -4.00 -30.79 -4.45
CA GLY A 11 -3.81 -29.75 -3.44
C GLY A 11 -4.47 -28.50 -3.99
N ALA A 12 -5.60 -28.12 -3.43
CA ALA A 12 -6.49 -27.12 -4.00
C ALA A 12 -5.78 -25.77 -4.21
N LYS A 13 -5.30 -25.51 -5.43
CA LYS A 13 -4.93 -24.17 -5.87
C LYS A 13 -6.22 -23.46 -6.24
N MET A 14 -6.68 -22.55 -5.38
CA MET A 14 -7.96 -21.85 -5.56
C MET A 14 -7.93 -20.78 -6.65
N ILE A 15 -6.75 -20.23 -6.98
CA ILE A 15 -6.59 -19.12 -7.94
C ILE A 15 -5.69 -19.54 -9.08
N LEU A 16 -6.17 -19.34 -10.31
CA LEU A 16 -5.42 -19.66 -11.52
C LEU A 16 -4.56 -18.45 -11.93
N TYR A 17 -3.25 -18.60 -11.86
CA TYR A 17 -2.30 -17.63 -12.40
C TYR A 17 -2.13 -17.79 -13.92
N SER A 18 -2.07 -16.68 -14.65
CA SER A 18 -1.75 -16.62 -16.07
C SER A 18 -0.74 -15.52 -16.35
N GLU A 19 0.21 -15.79 -17.25
CA GLU A 19 1.17 -14.78 -17.75
C GLU A 19 0.57 -13.93 -18.88
N GLU A 20 -0.61 -14.29 -19.38
CA GLU A 20 -1.29 -13.53 -20.43
C GLU A 20 -1.78 -12.19 -19.89
N GLU A 21 -1.73 -11.17 -20.77
CA GLU A 21 -2.31 -9.87 -20.43
C GLU A 21 -3.83 -9.95 -20.26
N GLY A 22 -4.35 -9.23 -19.27
CA GLY A 22 -5.78 -9.12 -19.03
C GLY A 22 -6.53 -8.55 -20.25
N LEU A 23 -7.74 -9.04 -20.50
CA LEU A 23 -8.61 -8.54 -21.58
C LEU A 23 -9.08 -7.11 -21.32
N ILE A 24 -9.28 -6.76 -20.05
CA ILE A 24 -9.68 -5.41 -19.63
C ILE A 24 -8.41 -4.61 -19.33
N LYS A 25 -8.29 -3.43 -19.96
CA LYS A 25 -7.16 -2.53 -19.74
C LYS A 25 -7.58 -1.33 -18.89
N ALA A 26 -6.71 -0.91 -17.99
CA ALA A 26 -6.85 0.35 -17.27
C ALA A 26 -6.89 1.54 -18.24
N LYS A 27 -7.71 2.54 -17.94
CA LYS A 27 -7.98 3.70 -18.81
C LYS A 27 -7.42 5.02 -18.27
N GLY A 28 -6.76 4.98 -17.12
CA GLY A 28 -6.30 6.14 -16.39
C GLY A 28 -7.42 6.83 -15.59
N ILE A 29 -7.05 7.89 -14.89
CA ILE A 29 -7.99 8.65 -14.06
C ILE A 29 -9.11 9.27 -14.90
N LYS A 30 -10.29 9.46 -14.29
CA LYS A 30 -11.34 10.29 -14.83
C LYS A 30 -11.07 11.73 -14.43
N LYS A 31 -10.80 12.60 -15.41
CA LYS A 31 -10.56 14.04 -15.18
C LYS A 31 -11.81 14.74 -14.67
N LEU A 32 -11.64 15.98 -14.21
CA LEU A 32 -12.75 16.78 -13.67
C LEU A 32 -13.84 17.09 -14.71
N ASP A 33 -13.48 17.15 -16.00
CA ASP A 33 -14.42 17.30 -17.11
C ASP A 33 -15.19 16.02 -17.46
N GLY A 34 -14.92 14.94 -16.74
CA GLY A 34 -15.56 13.62 -16.96
C GLY A 34 -14.89 12.75 -18.00
N THR A 35 -13.89 13.25 -18.72
CA THR A 35 -13.16 12.49 -19.75
C THR A 35 -12.05 11.63 -19.14
N ARG A 36 -11.59 10.64 -19.91
CA ARG A 36 -10.35 9.88 -19.64
C ARG A 36 -9.38 10.11 -20.79
N ASP A 37 -8.11 10.30 -20.45
CA ASP A 37 -7.05 10.55 -21.42
C ASP A 37 -5.77 9.84 -20.96
N ALA A 38 -5.40 8.77 -21.62
CA ALA A 38 -4.19 8.01 -21.33
C ALA A 38 -2.89 8.81 -21.59
N ASN A 39 -2.98 9.89 -22.41
CA ASN A 39 -1.84 10.79 -22.64
C ASN A 39 -1.69 11.86 -21.55
N TYR A 40 -2.70 12.03 -20.69
CA TYR A 40 -2.60 12.93 -19.54
C TYR A 40 -1.54 12.39 -18.58
N LYS A 41 -0.50 13.19 -18.31
CA LYS A 41 0.60 12.77 -17.47
C LYS A 41 0.48 13.33 -16.06
N LEU A 42 0.53 12.44 -15.10
CA LEU A 42 0.66 12.74 -13.68
C LEU A 42 2.14 12.81 -13.30
N PRO A 43 2.53 13.49 -12.20
CA PRO A 43 3.83 13.30 -11.57
C PRO A 43 4.12 11.83 -11.36
N HIS A 44 5.35 11.41 -11.67
CA HIS A 44 5.68 9.98 -11.74
C HIS A 44 5.77 9.29 -10.37
N ILE A 45 5.95 10.06 -9.28
CA ILE A 45 5.89 9.54 -7.91
C ILE A 45 4.47 9.76 -7.37
N ALA A 46 3.82 8.69 -6.94
CA ALA A 46 2.50 8.74 -6.31
C ALA A 46 2.58 8.39 -4.83
N VAL A 47 1.87 9.15 -4.00
CA VAL A 47 1.66 8.89 -2.58
C VAL A 47 0.21 8.49 -2.34
N GLY A 48 -0.01 7.28 -1.82
CA GLY A 48 -1.32 6.73 -1.50
C GLY A 48 -1.62 6.83 -0.01
N VAL A 49 -2.80 7.33 0.32
CA VAL A 49 -3.29 7.55 1.68
C VAL A 49 -4.63 6.83 1.85
N PHE A 50 -4.75 5.94 2.84
CA PHE A 50 -5.99 5.21 3.12
C PHE A 50 -6.98 5.96 4.04
N SER A 51 -6.52 6.96 4.76
CA SER A 51 -7.35 7.74 5.69
C SER A 51 -7.86 9.02 5.05
N GLU A 52 -9.18 9.20 5.01
CA GLU A 52 -9.83 10.42 4.51
C GLU A 52 -9.41 11.65 5.32
N TYR A 53 -9.39 11.55 6.65
CA TYR A 53 -8.95 12.65 7.52
C TYR A 53 -7.49 13.05 7.32
N LEU A 54 -6.59 12.08 7.07
CA LEU A 54 -5.20 12.41 6.75
C LEU A 54 -5.08 13.05 5.37
N LEU A 55 -5.87 12.60 4.40
CA LEU A 55 -5.88 13.22 3.07
C LEU A 55 -6.41 14.66 3.13
N GLU A 56 -7.48 14.91 3.87
CA GLU A 56 -8.04 16.25 4.08
C GLU A 56 -7.02 17.16 4.76
N ASP A 57 -6.35 16.70 5.82
CA ASP A 57 -5.29 17.42 6.52
C ASP A 57 -4.13 17.80 5.60
N ILE A 58 -3.72 16.88 4.71
CA ILE A 58 -2.69 17.14 3.70
C ILE A 58 -3.16 18.21 2.71
N VAL A 59 -4.39 18.08 2.19
CA VAL A 59 -4.94 19.00 1.19
C VAL A 59 -5.13 20.40 1.78
N GLU A 60 -5.42 20.52 3.07
CA GLU A 60 -5.51 21.80 3.76
C GLU A 60 -4.14 22.46 3.97
N LYS A 61 -3.09 21.67 4.26
CA LYS A 61 -1.76 22.19 4.62
C LYS A 61 -0.83 22.45 3.44
N PHE A 62 -1.07 21.79 2.32
CA PHE A 62 -0.20 21.87 1.15
C PHE A 62 -0.91 22.40 -0.10
N GLU A 63 -0.13 22.92 -1.04
CA GLU A 63 -0.63 23.33 -2.36
C GLU A 63 -1.04 22.08 -3.15
N CYS A 64 -2.32 21.74 -3.11
CA CYS A 64 -2.93 20.59 -3.76
C CYS A 64 -3.96 21.02 -4.79
N VAL A 65 -3.83 20.53 -6.02
CA VAL A 65 -4.80 20.75 -7.10
C VAL A 65 -5.46 19.42 -7.43
N LYS A 66 -6.78 19.31 -7.20
CA LYS A 66 -7.54 18.15 -7.61
C LYS A 66 -7.57 18.08 -9.14
N VAL A 67 -7.14 16.96 -9.71
CA VAL A 67 -7.04 16.77 -11.17
C VAL A 67 -8.01 15.74 -11.72
N GLY A 68 -8.57 14.93 -10.86
CA GLY A 68 -9.52 13.90 -11.25
C GLY A 68 -9.84 12.93 -10.12
N VAL A 69 -10.35 11.77 -10.52
CA VAL A 69 -10.70 10.68 -9.60
C VAL A 69 -10.34 9.31 -10.21
N ILE A 70 -10.01 8.36 -9.36
CA ILE A 70 -10.05 6.95 -9.71
C ILE A 70 -11.49 6.50 -9.52
N SER A 71 -12.14 6.12 -10.62
CA SER A 71 -13.58 5.88 -10.67
C SER A 71 -13.88 4.40 -10.44
N GLY A 72 -14.63 4.09 -9.40
CA GLY A 72 -15.18 2.77 -9.12
C GLY A 72 -16.70 2.72 -9.32
N ALA A 73 -17.29 1.53 -9.19
CA ALA A 73 -18.72 1.32 -9.38
C ALA A 73 -19.56 2.00 -8.28
N ASN A 74 -19.08 2.02 -7.07
CA ASN A 74 -19.80 2.53 -5.88
C ASN A 74 -19.17 3.77 -5.26
N CYS A 75 -17.96 4.13 -5.64
CA CYS A 75 -17.28 5.33 -5.15
C CYS A 75 -16.28 5.86 -6.17
N SER A 76 -15.89 7.12 -6.01
CA SER A 76 -14.83 7.75 -6.77
C SER A 76 -13.83 8.36 -5.79
N ARG A 77 -12.56 8.01 -5.91
CA ARG A 77 -11.50 8.47 -5.01
C ARG A 77 -10.70 9.58 -5.65
N PRO A 78 -10.46 10.70 -4.92
CA PRO A 78 -9.81 11.87 -5.49
C PRO A 78 -8.33 11.63 -5.79
N VAL A 79 -7.87 12.32 -6.84
CA VAL A 79 -6.45 12.41 -7.24
C VAL A 79 -6.07 13.88 -7.33
N TYR A 80 -4.95 14.23 -6.72
CA TYR A 80 -4.39 15.57 -6.68
C TYR A 80 -2.98 15.59 -7.25
N ILE A 81 -2.57 16.74 -7.76
CA ILE A 81 -1.16 17.09 -7.90
C ILE A 81 -0.81 17.98 -6.71
N MET A 82 0.08 17.52 -5.87
CA MET A 82 0.58 18.22 -4.69
C MET A 82 1.98 18.75 -4.99
N LYS A 83 2.26 19.98 -4.56
CA LYS A 83 3.60 20.53 -4.55
C LYS A 83 4.21 20.37 -3.17
N TYR A 84 5.39 19.78 -3.12
CA TYR A 84 6.18 19.64 -1.90
C TYR A 84 7.60 20.10 -2.20
N GLU A 85 8.04 21.19 -1.52
CA GLU A 85 9.32 21.83 -1.83
C GLU A 85 9.46 22.10 -3.36
N ASN A 86 10.48 21.53 -3.99
CA ASN A 86 10.77 21.68 -5.42
C ASN A 86 10.24 20.54 -6.30
N ILE A 87 9.47 19.60 -5.74
CA ILE A 87 8.93 18.46 -6.48
C ILE A 87 7.39 18.51 -6.56
N LYS A 88 6.85 17.77 -7.54
CA LYS A 88 5.42 17.49 -7.64
C LYS A 88 5.15 16.02 -7.40
N ILE A 89 4.11 15.74 -6.65
CA ILE A 89 3.68 14.40 -6.26
C ILE A 89 2.24 14.17 -6.71
N THR A 90 1.94 13.00 -7.22
CA THR A 90 0.56 12.53 -7.37
C THR A 90 0.07 12.04 -6.01
N LEU A 91 -0.84 12.78 -5.40
CA LEU A 91 -1.47 12.37 -4.13
C LEU A 91 -2.84 11.77 -4.42
N PHE A 92 -3.14 10.59 -3.87
CA PHE A 92 -4.41 9.92 -4.12
C PHE A 92 -4.99 9.26 -2.89
N MET A 93 -6.33 9.21 -2.83
CA MET A 93 -7.05 8.38 -1.87
C MET A 93 -6.94 6.94 -2.31
N ALA A 94 -6.23 6.12 -1.55
CA ALA A 94 -6.04 4.71 -1.83
C ALA A 94 -7.28 3.89 -1.46
N GLY A 95 -7.61 2.92 -2.30
CA GLY A 95 -8.69 1.99 -2.01
C GLY A 95 -8.29 0.92 -1.02
N VAL A 96 -9.07 0.73 0.04
CA VAL A 96 -8.84 -0.32 1.04
C VAL A 96 -9.13 -1.69 0.42
N SER A 97 -8.27 -2.64 0.63
CA SER A 97 -8.23 -4.03 0.16
C SER A 97 -7.38 -4.27 -1.09
N GLY A 98 -6.88 -5.49 -1.21
CA GLY A 98 -6.03 -5.92 -2.33
C GLY A 98 -6.61 -5.59 -3.71
N PRO A 99 -7.88 -5.94 -4.03
CA PRO A 99 -8.47 -5.63 -5.34
C PRO A 99 -8.53 -4.13 -5.65
N TRP A 100 -8.86 -3.29 -4.65
CA TRP A 100 -8.99 -1.86 -4.87
C TRP A 100 -7.63 -1.19 -5.09
N ILE A 101 -6.65 -1.46 -4.23
CA ILE A 101 -5.32 -0.85 -4.38
C ILE A 101 -4.61 -1.30 -5.65
N SER A 102 -4.80 -2.56 -6.08
CA SER A 102 -4.26 -3.05 -7.34
C SER A 102 -4.86 -2.32 -8.54
N ALA A 103 -6.18 -2.08 -8.53
CA ALA A 103 -6.84 -1.28 -9.56
C ALA A 103 -6.34 0.18 -9.57
N ASP A 104 -6.10 0.79 -8.41
CA ASP A 104 -5.57 2.14 -8.30
C ASP A 104 -4.18 2.25 -8.95
N ILE A 105 -3.30 1.29 -8.66
CA ILE A 105 -1.95 1.22 -9.25
C ILE A 105 -2.03 1.06 -10.77
N GLU A 106 -2.90 0.18 -11.28
CA GLU A 106 -3.13 0.00 -12.71
C GLU A 106 -3.60 1.28 -13.40
N GLU A 107 -4.61 1.97 -12.84
CA GLU A 107 -5.16 3.20 -13.40
C GLU A 107 -4.13 4.35 -13.39
N LEU A 108 -3.44 4.56 -12.26
CA LEU A 108 -2.43 5.63 -12.14
C LEU A 108 -1.20 5.36 -13.02
N SER A 109 -0.77 4.11 -13.15
CA SER A 109 0.37 3.77 -14.02
C SER A 109 0.08 4.06 -15.49
N THR A 110 -1.16 3.99 -15.94
CA THR A 110 -1.60 4.39 -17.29
C THR A 110 -1.34 5.88 -17.54
N ASN A 111 -1.44 6.72 -16.52
CA ASN A 111 -1.14 8.15 -16.60
C ASN A 111 0.33 8.51 -16.28
N GLY A 112 1.23 7.54 -16.26
CA GLY A 112 2.67 7.74 -16.18
C GLY A 112 3.27 7.69 -14.79
N VAL A 113 2.50 7.30 -13.76
CA VAL A 113 3.07 6.98 -12.43
C VAL A 113 3.89 5.70 -12.53
N ASP A 114 5.14 5.74 -12.10
CA ASP A 114 6.05 4.60 -12.12
C ASP A 114 6.61 4.24 -10.74
N THR A 115 6.38 5.09 -9.75
CA THR A 115 6.87 4.95 -8.38
C THR A 115 5.74 5.21 -7.39
N PHE A 116 5.43 4.23 -6.55
CA PHE A 116 4.36 4.30 -5.57
C PHE A 116 4.92 4.27 -4.15
N ILE A 117 4.53 5.23 -3.31
CA ILE A 117 4.78 5.24 -1.88
C ILE A 117 3.42 5.16 -1.20
N ILE A 118 3.13 4.06 -0.51
CA ILE A 118 1.81 3.81 0.06
C ILE A 118 1.98 3.51 1.55
N PHE A 119 1.21 4.17 2.39
CA PHE A 119 1.26 3.98 3.83
C PHE A 119 -0.12 3.91 4.45
N GLY A 120 -0.24 3.16 5.52
CA GLY A 120 -1.49 2.99 6.25
C GLY A 120 -1.24 2.57 7.69
N ASN A 121 -2.31 2.31 8.43
CA ASN A 121 -2.20 1.65 9.72
C ASN A 121 -2.10 0.13 9.56
N CYS A 122 -1.70 -0.55 10.62
CA CYS A 122 -1.68 -2.00 10.74
C CYS A 122 -1.97 -2.41 12.17
N GLY A 123 -2.51 -3.62 12.35
CA GLY A 123 -2.57 -4.27 13.64
C GLY A 123 -1.22 -4.88 14.00
N VAL A 124 -0.74 -4.68 15.23
CA VAL A 124 0.54 -5.25 15.68
C VAL A 124 0.35 -6.65 16.27
N LEU A 125 1.32 -7.52 15.96
CA LEU A 125 1.38 -8.90 16.45
C LEU A 125 2.38 -9.08 17.61
N ASP A 126 3.02 -8.00 18.06
CA ASP A 126 3.83 -7.93 19.27
C ASP A 126 3.40 -6.71 20.09
N LYS A 127 2.88 -6.97 21.31
CA LYS A 127 2.43 -5.94 22.25
C LYS A 127 3.51 -4.93 22.70
N LYS A 128 4.79 -5.23 22.42
CA LYS A 128 5.91 -4.32 22.70
C LYS A 128 6.01 -3.19 21.68
N ILE A 129 5.41 -3.35 20.51
CA ILE A 129 5.35 -2.30 19.49
C ILE A 129 4.39 -1.23 19.99
N GLU A 130 4.92 -0.03 20.18
CA GLU A 130 4.16 1.10 20.69
C GLU A 130 3.17 1.63 19.64
N ASP A 131 2.08 2.24 20.11
CA ASP A 131 1.08 2.88 19.26
C ASP A 131 1.69 3.99 18.39
N CYS A 132 1.33 4.03 17.11
CA CYS A 132 1.88 4.90 16.09
C CYS A 132 3.38 4.69 15.76
N SER A 133 4.01 3.58 16.20
CA SER A 133 5.36 3.22 15.77
C SER A 133 5.40 2.93 14.28
N ILE A 134 6.50 3.29 13.62
CA ILE A 134 6.69 2.99 12.19
C ILE A 134 7.14 1.54 12.01
N ILE A 135 6.52 0.85 11.05
CA ILE A 135 6.85 -0.53 10.69
C ILE A 135 7.25 -0.59 9.22
N ILE A 136 8.44 -1.11 8.95
CA ILE A 136 8.96 -1.32 7.58
C ILE A 136 8.88 -2.80 7.24
N PRO A 137 7.91 -3.24 6.42
CA PRO A 137 7.81 -4.64 6.05
C PRO A 137 8.92 -5.01 5.06
N ASN A 138 9.58 -6.15 5.32
CA ASN A 138 10.56 -6.73 4.41
C ASN A 138 9.97 -7.88 3.57
N LYS A 139 8.82 -8.41 3.99
CA LYS A 139 8.11 -9.51 3.38
C LYS A 139 6.62 -9.42 3.71
N ALA A 140 5.75 -9.86 2.80
CA ALA A 140 4.31 -10.01 3.04
C ALA A 140 3.90 -11.48 2.90
N PHE A 141 3.25 -12.04 3.92
CA PHE A 141 2.57 -13.33 3.83
C PHE A 141 1.22 -13.15 3.12
N ARG A 142 0.90 -14.07 2.22
CA ARG A 142 -0.22 -13.99 1.28
C ARG A 142 -1.44 -14.76 1.82
N ASP A 143 -2.18 -14.18 2.78
CA ASP A 143 -3.46 -14.71 3.27
C ASP A 143 -4.64 -13.93 2.64
N GLU A 144 -4.55 -13.66 1.34
CA GLU A 144 -5.48 -12.89 0.53
C GLU A 144 -5.55 -13.46 -0.90
N GLY A 145 -6.46 -12.97 -1.73
CA GLY A 145 -6.69 -13.53 -3.06
C GLY A 145 -5.99 -12.79 -4.21
N THR A 146 -5.83 -11.49 -4.11
CA THR A 146 -5.47 -10.61 -5.24
C THR A 146 -4.07 -10.85 -5.77
N SER A 147 -3.08 -10.99 -4.90
CA SER A 147 -1.69 -11.15 -5.30
C SER A 147 -1.44 -12.39 -6.16
N TYR A 148 -2.26 -13.43 -6.01
CA TYR A 148 -2.17 -14.66 -6.81
C TYR A 148 -2.61 -14.51 -8.26
N HIS A 149 -3.31 -13.43 -8.60
CA HIS A 149 -3.62 -13.10 -10.00
C HIS A 149 -2.44 -12.43 -10.72
N TYR A 150 -1.52 -11.83 -9.97
CA TYR A 150 -0.36 -11.11 -10.52
C TYR A 150 0.94 -11.90 -10.46
N LEU A 151 1.13 -12.76 -9.47
CA LEU A 151 2.33 -13.58 -9.31
C LEU A 151 2.00 -15.04 -9.05
N GLN A 152 2.92 -15.91 -9.48
CA GLN A 152 2.84 -17.33 -9.19
C GLN A 152 2.71 -17.61 -7.69
N ASP A 153 2.23 -18.81 -7.38
CA ASP A 153 2.00 -19.28 -6.04
C ASP A 153 3.29 -19.32 -5.20
N SER A 154 3.23 -18.65 -4.07
CA SER A 154 4.24 -18.66 -3.02
C SER A 154 3.59 -18.27 -1.69
N GLU A 155 4.17 -18.66 -0.60
CA GLU A 155 3.64 -18.32 0.73
C GLU A 155 3.79 -16.83 1.04
N SER A 156 4.80 -16.19 0.49
CA SER A 156 5.11 -14.78 0.75
C SER A 156 5.79 -14.12 -0.44
N ILE A 157 5.80 -12.78 -0.43
CA ILE A 157 6.47 -11.93 -1.41
C ILE A 157 7.47 -11.02 -0.66
N GLU A 158 8.69 -10.91 -1.17
CA GLU A 158 9.68 -9.95 -0.67
C GLU A 158 9.25 -8.51 -0.97
N MET A 159 9.38 -7.62 0.01
CA MET A 159 8.93 -6.23 -0.10
C MET A 159 10.06 -5.21 -0.02
N ASN A 160 9.80 -4.00 -0.48
CA ASN A 160 10.62 -2.81 -0.23
C ASN A 160 12.11 -2.95 -0.64
N LYS A 161 12.41 -3.71 -1.67
CA LYS A 161 13.79 -4.01 -2.10
C LYS A 161 14.60 -2.74 -2.43
N LYS A 162 13.95 -1.68 -2.92
CA LYS A 162 14.66 -0.53 -3.51
C LYS A 162 14.88 0.63 -2.55
N TYR A 163 13.88 1.05 -1.80
CA TYR A 163 13.93 2.34 -1.09
C TYR A 163 14.06 2.22 0.44
N LYS A 164 14.20 1.00 0.96
CA LYS A 164 14.26 0.76 2.42
C LYS A 164 15.36 1.57 3.12
N ASN A 165 16.58 1.53 2.57
CA ASN A 165 17.71 2.25 3.19
C ASN A 165 17.52 3.77 3.12
N LEU A 166 16.94 4.26 2.02
CA LEU A 166 16.64 5.69 1.86
C LEU A 166 15.57 6.13 2.88
N PHE A 167 14.55 5.31 3.10
CA PHE A 167 13.53 5.61 4.10
C PHE A 167 14.07 5.57 5.54
N LYS A 168 14.97 4.63 5.84
CA LYS A 168 15.66 4.62 7.14
C LYS A 168 16.42 5.92 7.41
N GLN A 169 17.11 6.46 6.39
CA GLN A 169 17.75 7.78 6.51
C GLN A 169 16.72 8.89 6.80
N VAL A 170 15.55 8.86 6.15
CA VAL A 170 14.47 9.81 6.45
C VAL A 170 14.03 9.69 7.91
N LEU A 171 13.86 8.47 8.42
CA LEU A 171 13.44 8.22 9.80
C LEU A 171 14.50 8.70 10.81
N ASP A 172 15.77 8.36 10.56
CA ASP A 172 16.90 8.75 11.43
C ASP A 172 17.07 10.28 11.50
N GLU A 173 16.99 10.98 10.34
CA GLU A 173 17.05 12.43 10.24
C GLU A 173 15.89 13.13 10.99
N ASN A 174 14.74 12.48 11.11
CA ASN A 174 13.55 12.99 11.78
C ASN A 174 13.36 12.43 13.20
N GLY A 175 14.29 11.61 13.69
CA GLY A 175 14.25 11.06 15.06
C GLY A 175 13.15 10.02 15.29
N TYR A 176 12.70 9.33 14.24
CA TYR A 176 11.70 8.27 14.35
C TYR A 176 12.34 6.91 14.59
N LYS A 177 11.82 6.21 15.59
CA LYS A 177 12.08 4.78 15.77
C LYS A 177 11.21 3.97 14.83
N TYR A 178 11.70 2.80 14.43
CA TYR A 178 10.97 1.89 13.56
C TYR A 178 11.26 0.43 13.89
N GLU A 179 10.33 -0.43 13.53
CA GLU A 179 10.45 -1.88 13.59
C GLU A 179 10.54 -2.46 12.17
N GLU A 180 11.32 -3.51 11.99
CA GLU A 180 11.38 -4.27 10.75
C GLU A 180 10.90 -5.70 10.97
N GLY A 181 10.12 -6.22 10.04
CA GLY A 181 9.65 -7.60 10.09
C GLY A 181 8.80 -7.95 8.87
N ALA A 182 8.20 -9.13 8.87
CA ALA A 182 7.21 -9.46 7.87
C ALA A 182 5.85 -8.84 8.23
N THR A 183 5.00 -8.60 7.23
CA THR A 183 3.58 -8.35 7.42
C THR A 183 2.76 -9.58 7.05
N TRP A 184 1.60 -9.71 7.64
CA TRP A 184 0.56 -10.65 7.26
C TRP A 184 -0.52 -9.88 6.51
N THR A 185 -0.67 -10.09 5.20
CA THR A 185 -1.73 -9.48 4.41
C THR A 185 -2.94 -10.39 4.36
N THR A 186 -4.11 -9.89 4.80
CA THR A 186 -5.36 -10.66 4.85
C THR A 186 -6.54 -9.91 4.22
N ASP A 187 -7.45 -10.64 3.54
CA ASP A 187 -8.73 -10.11 3.05
C ASP A 187 -9.83 -10.10 4.14
N GLY A 188 -9.57 -10.71 5.28
CA GLY A 188 -10.59 -10.98 6.27
C GLY A 188 -10.25 -10.52 7.68
N PHE A 189 -10.23 -9.21 7.94
CA PHE A 189 -9.85 -8.66 9.24
C PHE A 189 -10.71 -9.20 10.42
N TYR A 190 -12.00 -9.46 10.23
CA TYR A 190 -12.82 -10.15 11.24
C TYR A 190 -12.49 -11.64 11.41
N ARG A 191 -11.55 -12.17 10.63
CA ARG A 191 -11.06 -13.55 10.71
C ARG A 191 -9.60 -13.65 11.16
N GLU A 192 -9.06 -12.59 11.73
CA GLU A 192 -7.79 -12.56 12.43
C GLU A 192 -7.95 -13.28 13.78
N THR A 193 -7.76 -14.59 13.75
CA THR A 193 -7.93 -15.45 14.93
C THR A 193 -6.63 -15.60 15.70
N LYS A 194 -6.70 -15.94 17.00
CA LYS A 194 -5.50 -16.21 17.82
C LYS A 194 -4.61 -17.29 17.21
N GLU A 195 -5.20 -18.33 16.61
CA GLU A 195 -4.46 -19.38 15.91
C GLU A 195 -3.65 -18.84 14.73
N LYS A 196 -4.27 -18.03 13.84
CA LYS A 196 -3.59 -17.38 12.72
C LYS A 196 -2.48 -16.42 13.20
N LEU A 197 -2.78 -15.63 14.22
CA LEU A 197 -1.82 -14.71 14.83
C LEU A 197 -0.56 -15.47 15.27
N GLU A 198 -0.70 -16.55 16.03
CA GLU A 198 0.45 -17.35 16.48
C GLU A 198 1.24 -17.98 15.31
N ILE A 199 0.54 -18.47 14.28
CA ILE A 199 1.19 -19.00 13.07
C ILE A 199 2.04 -17.93 12.39
N PHE A 200 1.50 -16.73 12.14
CA PHE A 200 2.22 -15.68 11.45
C PHE A 200 3.32 -15.04 12.31
N LYS A 201 3.13 -14.91 13.62
CA LYS A 201 4.20 -14.52 14.57
C LYS A 201 5.38 -15.47 14.50
N GLN A 202 5.14 -16.80 14.55
CA GLN A 202 6.19 -17.81 14.46
C GLN A 202 6.95 -17.74 13.11
N LYS A 203 6.31 -17.28 12.06
CA LYS A 203 6.92 -17.03 10.74
C LYS A 203 7.64 -15.68 10.64
N GLY A 204 7.60 -14.86 11.69
CA GLY A 204 8.28 -13.57 11.77
C GLY A 204 7.44 -12.38 11.32
N ALA A 205 6.10 -12.51 11.24
CA ALA A 205 5.23 -11.36 11.05
C ALA A 205 5.16 -10.51 12.33
N VAL A 206 5.29 -9.21 12.19
CA VAL A 206 5.21 -8.22 13.28
C VAL A 206 3.92 -7.41 13.22
N CYS A 207 3.24 -7.43 12.08
CA CYS A 207 1.97 -6.73 11.87
C CYS A 207 1.07 -7.47 10.88
N VAL A 208 -0.20 -7.06 10.84
CA VAL A 208 -1.23 -7.48 9.89
C VAL A 208 -1.87 -6.27 9.24
N GLU A 209 -2.18 -6.39 7.95
CA GLU A 209 -2.84 -5.37 7.13
C GLU A 209 -3.54 -6.02 5.92
N MET A 210 -4.09 -5.25 5.00
CA MET A 210 -4.95 -5.80 3.95
C MET A 210 -4.43 -5.60 2.51
N GLU A 211 -3.27 -4.98 2.28
CA GLU A 211 -2.85 -4.54 0.94
C GLU A 211 -1.41 -4.94 0.54
N GLY A 212 -0.52 -5.14 1.49
CA GLY A 212 0.93 -5.24 1.25
C GLY A 212 1.33 -6.27 0.21
N ALA A 213 0.80 -7.50 0.29
CA ALA A 213 1.09 -8.55 -0.68
C ALA A 213 0.57 -8.19 -2.08
N SER A 214 -0.60 -7.56 -2.17
CA SER A 214 -1.22 -7.13 -3.41
C SER A 214 -0.45 -5.98 -4.07
N ILE A 215 -0.01 -4.98 -3.28
CA ILE A 215 0.85 -3.87 -3.76
C ILE A 215 2.15 -4.44 -4.33
N ALA A 216 2.83 -5.32 -3.58
CA ALA A 216 4.06 -5.95 -4.02
C ALA A 216 3.87 -6.72 -5.33
N ALA A 217 2.79 -7.52 -5.41
CA ALA A 217 2.51 -8.36 -6.58
C ALA A 217 2.20 -7.55 -7.83
N VAL A 218 1.31 -6.57 -7.76
CA VAL A 218 0.95 -5.76 -8.93
C VAL A 218 2.14 -4.91 -9.40
N CYS A 219 2.92 -4.35 -8.48
CA CYS A 219 4.10 -3.56 -8.84
C CYS A 219 5.20 -4.44 -9.48
N GLU A 220 5.43 -5.65 -8.99
CA GLU A 220 6.38 -6.59 -9.60
C GLU A 220 5.92 -7.02 -11.00
N TYR A 221 4.66 -7.39 -11.16
CA TYR A 221 4.06 -7.75 -12.46
C TYR A 221 4.18 -6.62 -13.49
N LYS A 222 3.88 -5.39 -13.08
CA LYS A 222 3.92 -4.18 -13.93
C LYS A 222 5.33 -3.58 -14.06
N LYS A 223 6.33 -4.12 -13.36
CA LYS A 223 7.71 -3.58 -13.29
C LYS A 223 7.76 -2.13 -12.79
N LEU A 224 6.89 -1.81 -11.84
CA LEU A 224 6.82 -0.52 -11.17
C LEU A 224 7.71 -0.52 -9.92
N LYS A 225 8.12 0.67 -9.51
CA LYS A 225 8.84 0.87 -8.25
C LYS A 225 7.82 1.15 -7.16
N TYR A 226 8.07 0.63 -5.96
CA TYR A 226 7.20 0.92 -4.83
C TYR A 226 7.96 0.90 -3.52
N PHE A 227 7.37 1.55 -2.53
CA PHE A 227 7.72 1.45 -1.12
C PHE A 227 6.43 1.51 -0.30
N THR A 228 6.28 0.61 0.66
CA THR A 228 5.17 0.66 1.60
C THR A 228 5.67 0.51 3.02
N PHE A 229 5.04 1.22 3.93
CA PHE A 229 5.30 1.13 5.36
C PHE A 229 4.00 1.37 6.13
N TYR A 230 4.00 1.02 7.39
CA TYR A 230 2.82 1.15 8.22
C TYR A 230 3.13 1.91 9.50
N TYR A 231 2.08 2.40 10.14
CA TYR A 231 2.14 2.83 11.54
C TYR A 231 1.21 1.94 12.38
N ALA A 232 1.67 1.58 13.58
CA ALA A 232 0.94 0.72 14.49
C ALA A 232 -0.40 1.38 14.89
N GLY A 233 -1.50 0.72 14.62
CA GLY A 233 -2.85 1.21 14.91
C GLY A 233 -3.50 0.50 16.08
N ASP A 234 -3.65 -0.80 16.02
CA ASP A 234 -4.28 -1.63 17.04
C ASP A 234 -3.34 -2.76 17.50
N ASN A 235 -3.71 -3.48 18.54
CA ASN A 235 -2.88 -4.54 19.10
C ASN A 235 -3.68 -5.84 19.23
N LEU A 236 -3.28 -6.83 18.44
CA LEU A 236 -3.87 -8.16 18.45
C LEU A 236 -3.19 -9.10 19.46
N ASP A 237 -2.00 -8.76 19.96
CA ASP A 237 -1.22 -9.57 20.92
C ASP A 237 -1.59 -9.27 22.39
N ALA A 238 -2.66 -8.54 22.63
CA ALA A 238 -3.21 -8.32 23.96
C ALA A 238 -4.12 -9.47 24.41
N VAL A 239 -4.46 -9.52 25.69
CA VAL A 239 -5.42 -10.50 26.25
C VAL A 239 -6.77 -10.36 25.55
N GLU A 240 -7.21 -9.10 25.39
CA GLU A 240 -8.34 -8.70 24.57
C GLU A 240 -7.83 -7.72 23.52
N TRP A 241 -8.48 -7.66 22.35
CA TRP A 241 -8.12 -6.72 21.30
C TRP A 241 -8.12 -5.27 21.79
N GLU A 242 -7.06 -4.54 21.53
CA GLU A 242 -6.90 -3.13 21.88
C GLU A 242 -6.98 -2.26 20.63
N GLU A 243 -8.01 -1.45 20.52
CA GLU A 243 -8.23 -0.56 19.36
C GLU A 243 -7.13 0.50 19.18
N ARG A 244 -6.55 1.01 20.27
CA ARG A 244 -5.51 2.06 20.26
C ARG A 244 -5.87 3.21 19.32
N SER A 245 -4.98 3.54 18.36
CA SER A 245 -5.16 4.62 17.39
C SER A 245 -5.78 4.15 16.06
N LEU A 246 -6.38 2.95 15.99
CA LEU A 246 -7.11 2.51 14.78
C LEU A 246 -8.23 3.49 14.42
N GLY A 247 -8.93 4.01 15.42
CA GLY A 247 -9.94 5.05 15.25
C GLY A 247 -9.37 6.29 14.57
N GLN A 248 -10.05 6.81 13.55
CA GLN A 248 -9.50 7.82 12.64
C GLN A 248 -9.01 9.10 13.35
N LEU A 249 -9.70 9.56 14.38
CA LEU A 249 -9.33 10.78 15.13
C LEU A 249 -8.47 10.50 16.37
N THR A 250 -8.37 9.25 16.82
CA THR A 250 -7.54 8.88 17.96
C THR A 250 -6.07 9.07 17.62
N SER A 251 -5.32 9.75 18.48
CA SER A 251 -3.89 10.07 18.26
C SER A 251 -3.61 10.82 16.94
N PHE A 252 -4.58 11.60 16.45
CA PHE A 252 -4.50 12.23 15.12
C PHE A 252 -3.24 13.09 14.94
N GLU A 253 -2.81 13.84 15.97
CA GLU A 253 -1.58 14.65 15.92
C GLU A 253 -0.32 13.81 15.62
N LYS A 254 -0.25 12.57 16.12
CA LYS A 254 0.86 11.66 15.82
C LYS A 254 0.75 11.14 14.38
N LYS A 255 -0.44 10.71 13.98
CA LYS A 255 -0.70 10.19 12.62
C LYS A 255 -0.49 11.25 11.55
N ALA A 256 -0.88 12.49 11.79
CA ALA A 256 -0.71 13.61 10.86
C ALA A 256 0.76 13.97 10.56
N ARG A 257 1.72 13.43 11.32
CA ARG A 257 3.15 13.58 11.03
C ARG A 257 3.67 12.51 10.07
N VAL A 258 2.99 11.37 9.93
CA VAL A 258 3.43 10.25 9.09
C VAL A 258 3.50 10.61 7.59
N PRO A 259 2.56 11.38 7.01
CA PRO A 259 2.64 11.80 5.61
C PRO A 259 3.92 12.56 5.26
N TYR A 260 4.47 13.35 6.17
CA TYR A 260 5.73 14.09 5.94
C TYR A 260 6.92 13.17 5.66
N LEU A 261 6.97 12.01 6.32
CA LEU A 261 8.00 10.99 6.05
C LEU A 261 7.91 10.47 4.61
N THR A 262 6.68 10.35 4.09
CA THR A 262 6.41 9.94 2.71
C THR A 262 6.89 11.00 1.71
N PHE A 263 6.64 12.27 2.02
CA PHE A 263 7.03 13.39 1.15
C PHE A 263 8.54 13.57 1.13
N GLU A 264 9.21 13.42 2.28
CA GLU A 264 10.68 13.43 2.35
C GLU A 264 11.29 12.25 1.59
N LEU A 265 10.69 11.06 1.68
CA LEU A 265 11.12 9.93 0.87
C LEU A 265 10.95 10.23 -0.61
N ALA A 266 9.80 10.76 -1.04
CA ALA A 266 9.54 11.14 -2.43
C ALA A 266 10.58 12.15 -2.93
N ARG A 267 10.89 13.17 -2.12
CA ARG A 267 11.91 14.18 -2.45
C ARG A 267 13.31 13.57 -2.61
N LYS A 268 13.71 12.67 -1.72
CA LYS A 268 15.00 11.97 -1.83
C LYS A 268 15.05 11.05 -3.05
N ILE A 269 13.94 10.39 -3.40
CA ILE A 269 13.85 9.54 -4.60
C ILE A 269 14.04 10.38 -5.87
N GLU A 270 13.39 11.54 -5.97
CA GLU A 270 13.52 12.45 -7.11
C GLU A 270 14.96 12.92 -7.28
N LEU A 271 15.59 13.41 -6.21
CA LEU A 271 16.98 13.86 -6.21
C LEU A 271 18.00 12.77 -6.58
N CYS A 272 17.70 11.50 -6.31
CA CYS A 272 18.56 10.39 -6.72
C CYS A 272 18.33 9.95 -8.19
N SER A 273 17.32 10.49 -8.85
CA SER A 273 16.93 10.12 -10.23
C SER A 273 17.46 11.12 -11.25
N GLU A 274 17.89 12.30 -10.81
CA GLU A 274 18.63 13.31 -11.59
C GLU A 274 20.14 12.97 -11.62
#